data_aa2d0e0129516a82942d648ea85ead43
#
_entry.id   aa2d0e0129516a82942d648ea85ead43
#
_cell.length_a   1.000
_cell.length_b   1.000
_cell.length_c   1.000
_cell.angle_alpha   90.00
_cell.angle_beta   90.00
_cell.angle_gamma   90.00
#
_symmetry.space_group_name_H-M   'P 1'
#
loop_
_entity.id
_entity.type
_entity.pdbx_description
1 polymer ?
#
loop_
_entity_poly.entity_id
_entity_poly.type
_entity_poly.pdbx_seq_one_letter_code
_entity_poly.pdbx_strand_id
1 'polypeptide(L)'
;MNHTPINQARLKKLLAAMLDIYSPSGKEEDLCQYLHGWLGRRGLPVVRQEVDEERGNLVVPLGGEEAELALIGHIDTVSAHELEDFGYSQEGDRVWGLGAADMKGGCAAMIEAVLSLWEQGVRELPLTLALVVGEEEAGDGAEALVNEYRFPWAVVGEPTRLEPCLHNYGYMELKLVTRGERRHASLAGGGRKAVEDMLRLLLTLTAHLQNKRPEVIYNIRDLFSSGGGFVVPEECEAWLDLHLPPNSQASEVAVEIEELVAAEKNSDDGLNLHLDFETVQAGYELPPRGPVVEALQGAVSRMGRPWLPGAFCSHSDANQLWAAGVKPIILGPGSLEAAHRPEEWVSFSQVAVAAELYYRLALTLTQHADS
;
A
#
# COMPACT_ATOMS: atom_id res chain seq x y z
N MET A 1 -22.73 11.07 27.71
CA MET A 1 -22.49 10.33 26.47
C MET A 1 -21.88 11.32 25.52
N ASN A 2 -20.58 11.19 25.23
CA ASN A 2 -19.94 12.07 24.27
C ASN A 2 -20.48 11.71 22.88
N HIS A 3 -21.25 12.62 22.31
CA HIS A 3 -21.74 12.47 20.93
C HIS A 3 -20.52 12.37 20.00
N THR A 4 -20.32 11.23 19.35
CA THR A 4 -19.31 11.16 18.28
C THR A 4 -19.78 12.07 17.14
N PRO A 5 -18.92 12.93 16.61
CA PRO A 5 -19.28 13.82 15.50
C PRO A 5 -19.42 13.07 14.17
N ILE A 6 -19.01 11.80 14.12
CA ILE A 6 -19.00 10.96 12.92
C ILE A 6 -20.41 10.53 12.55
N ASN A 7 -20.81 10.82 11.33
CA ASN A 7 -22.10 10.40 10.79
C ASN A 7 -21.99 9.00 10.16
N GLN A 8 -22.25 7.99 11.00
CA GLN A 8 -22.12 6.58 10.57
C GLN A 8 -23.03 6.21 9.38
N ALA A 9 -24.20 6.82 9.26
CA ALA A 9 -25.10 6.56 8.15
C ALA A 9 -24.55 7.09 6.81
N ARG A 10 -23.89 8.26 6.86
CA ARG A 10 -23.19 8.83 5.69
C ARG A 10 -21.95 8.03 5.36
N LEU A 11 -21.14 7.69 6.35
CA LEU A 11 -19.94 6.85 6.20
C LEU A 11 -20.27 5.52 5.52
N LYS A 12 -21.32 4.84 5.99
CA LYS A 12 -21.79 3.59 5.38
C LYS A 12 -22.18 3.76 3.91
N LYS A 13 -22.93 4.80 3.59
CA LYS A 13 -23.35 5.09 2.20
C LYS A 13 -22.17 5.43 1.31
N LEU A 14 -21.18 6.15 1.83
CA LEU A 14 -19.98 6.49 1.11
C LEU A 14 -19.17 5.23 0.81
N LEU A 15 -18.88 4.42 1.83
CA LEU A 15 -18.14 3.16 1.66
C LEU A 15 -18.84 2.25 0.66
N ALA A 16 -20.15 2.08 0.75
CA ALA A 16 -20.92 1.27 -0.19
C ALA A 16 -20.74 1.78 -1.64
N ALA A 17 -20.87 3.09 -1.86
CA ALA A 17 -20.71 3.66 -3.19
C ALA A 17 -19.27 3.52 -3.73
N MET A 18 -18.26 3.61 -2.86
CA MET A 18 -16.86 3.40 -3.28
C MET A 18 -16.59 1.95 -3.66
N LEU A 19 -17.21 0.99 -2.96
CA LEU A 19 -17.06 -0.44 -3.27
C LEU A 19 -17.83 -0.86 -4.53
N ASP A 20 -18.95 -0.21 -4.82
CA ASP A 20 -19.74 -0.47 -6.03
C ASP A 20 -19.10 0.11 -7.30
N ILE A 21 -18.04 0.91 -7.18
CA ILE A 21 -17.28 1.44 -8.31
C ILE A 21 -15.97 0.66 -8.44
N TYR A 22 -15.82 -0.07 -9.54
CA TYR A 22 -14.61 -0.83 -9.86
C TYR A 22 -13.48 0.11 -10.23
N SER A 23 -12.37 0.05 -9.49
CA SER A 23 -11.23 0.97 -9.64
C SER A 23 -9.89 0.26 -9.47
N PRO A 24 -9.55 -0.77 -10.27
CA PRO A 24 -8.20 -1.32 -10.22
C PRO A 24 -7.20 -0.28 -10.72
N SER A 25 -5.91 -0.45 -10.34
CA SER A 25 -4.83 0.42 -10.81
C SER A 25 -4.90 0.63 -12.32
N GLY A 26 -4.80 1.89 -12.76
CA GLY A 26 -4.99 2.29 -14.15
C GLY A 26 -6.44 2.51 -14.60
N LYS A 27 -7.45 2.31 -13.71
CA LYS A 27 -8.88 2.50 -14.02
C LYS A 27 -9.64 3.21 -12.90
N GLU A 28 -8.99 4.11 -12.20
CA GLU A 28 -9.53 4.80 -11.01
C GLU A 28 -10.44 5.98 -11.37
N GLU A 29 -10.49 6.39 -12.63
CA GLU A 29 -11.15 7.62 -13.08
C GLU A 29 -12.63 7.71 -12.67
N ASP A 30 -13.39 6.64 -12.79
CA ASP A 30 -14.82 6.64 -12.43
C ASP A 30 -15.03 6.93 -10.93
N LEU A 31 -14.17 6.31 -10.07
CA LEU A 31 -14.20 6.56 -8.63
C LEU A 31 -13.70 7.95 -8.30
N CYS A 32 -12.66 8.41 -8.98
CA CYS A 32 -12.12 9.77 -8.85
C CYS A 32 -13.19 10.82 -9.17
N GLN A 33 -13.88 10.71 -10.31
CA GLN A 33 -14.96 11.61 -10.70
C GLN A 33 -16.13 11.58 -9.69
N TYR A 34 -16.51 10.39 -9.24
CA TYR A 34 -17.56 10.25 -8.22
C TYR A 34 -17.19 11.01 -6.93
N LEU A 35 -15.98 10.77 -6.40
CA LEU A 35 -15.51 11.38 -5.17
C LEU A 35 -15.30 12.89 -5.31
N HIS A 36 -14.72 13.34 -6.42
CA HIS A 36 -14.58 14.78 -6.72
C HIS A 36 -15.94 15.49 -6.67
N GLY A 37 -16.93 14.95 -7.38
CA GLY A 37 -18.28 15.51 -7.37
C GLY A 37 -18.97 15.39 -6.00
N TRP A 38 -18.73 14.31 -5.26
CA TRP A 38 -19.32 14.08 -3.94
C TRP A 38 -18.78 15.04 -2.88
N LEU A 39 -17.46 15.29 -2.88
CA LEU A 39 -16.77 16.22 -1.99
C LEU A 39 -17.12 17.69 -2.34
N GLY A 40 -17.07 18.04 -3.63
CA GLY A 40 -17.39 19.38 -4.11
C GLY A 40 -18.82 19.83 -3.79
N ARG A 41 -19.81 18.93 -3.94
CA ARG A 41 -21.21 19.22 -3.55
C ARG A 41 -21.39 19.50 -2.04
N ARG A 42 -20.42 19.14 -1.21
CA ARG A 42 -20.38 19.43 0.22
C ARG A 42 -19.54 20.65 0.58
N GLY A 43 -19.05 21.35 -0.45
CA GLY A 43 -18.30 22.59 -0.31
C GLY A 43 -16.83 22.41 0.11
N LEU A 44 -16.28 21.20 0.06
CA LEU A 44 -14.87 20.98 0.30
C LEU A 44 -14.04 21.50 -0.87
N PRO A 45 -12.87 22.11 -0.62
CA PRO A 45 -11.98 22.63 -1.66
C PRO A 45 -11.17 21.48 -2.31
N VAL A 46 -11.88 20.58 -2.99
CA VAL A 46 -11.24 19.44 -3.67
C VAL A 46 -10.59 19.88 -4.96
N VAL A 47 -9.34 19.48 -5.13
CA VAL A 47 -8.53 19.72 -6.33
C VAL A 47 -8.15 18.35 -6.93
N ARG A 48 -8.16 18.27 -8.26
CA ARG A 48 -7.59 17.14 -8.98
C ARG A 48 -6.13 17.47 -9.29
N GLN A 49 -5.22 16.62 -8.84
CA GLN A 49 -3.81 16.64 -9.20
C GLN A 49 -3.58 15.62 -10.31
N GLU A 50 -3.05 16.03 -11.45
CA GLU A 50 -2.74 15.12 -12.55
C GLU A 50 -1.54 14.24 -12.20
N VAL A 51 -1.68 12.93 -12.39
CA VAL A 51 -0.60 11.93 -12.26
C VAL A 51 -0.11 11.55 -13.65
N ASP A 52 -1.03 11.30 -14.58
CA ASP A 52 -0.75 11.09 -16.00
C ASP A 52 -1.92 11.62 -16.87
N GLU A 53 -1.96 11.24 -18.15
CA GLU A 53 -2.96 11.73 -19.11
C GLU A 53 -4.41 11.31 -18.73
N GLU A 54 -4.58 10.21 -17.99
CA GLU A 54 -5.89 9.62 -17.68
C GLU A 54 -6.21 9.63 -16.18
N ARG A 55 -5.18 9.59 -15.31
CA ARG A 55 -5.33 9.43 -13.85
C ARG A 55 -4.96 10.69 -13.07
N GLY A 56 -5.56 10.85 -11.93
CA GLY A 56 -5.25 11.97 -11.03
C GLY A 56 -5.66 11.69 -9.59
N ASN A 57 -4.86 12.21 -8.67
CA ASN A 57 -5.18 12.24 -7.25
C ASN A 57 -6.31 13.25 -6.96
N LEU A 58 -7.01 13.04 -5.87
CA LEU A 58 -7.90 14.06 -5.30
C LEU A 58 -7.29 14.60 -4.01
N VAL A 59 -7.04 15.89 -3.99
CA VAL A 59 -6.44 16.58 -2.84
C VAL A 59 -7.43 17.58 -2.26
N VAL A 60 -7.59 17.58 -0.95
CA VAL A 60 -8.41 18.55 -0.19
C VAL A 60 -7.46 19.31 0.75
N PRO A 61 -6.87 20.43 0.33
CA PRO A 61 -5.88 21.18 1.10
C PRO A 61 -6.59 22.14 2.06
N LEU A 62 -6.91 21.70 3.26
CA LEU A 62 -7.57 22.53 4.29
C LEU A 62 -6.60 23.54 4.93
N GLY A 63 -5.30 23.29 4.87
CA GLY A 63 -4.22 24.18 5.35
C GLY A 63 -3.52 24.97 4.25
N GLY A 64 -4.04 24.95 3.01
CA GLY A 64 -3.32 25.50 1.86
C GLY A 64 -2.25 24.56 1.31
N GLU A 65 -1.18 25.09 0.71
CA GLU A 65 -0.11 24.28 0.12
C GLU A 65 0.82 23.66 1.16
N GLU A 66 0.87 24.21 2.36
CA GLU A 66 1.67 23.71 3.49
C GLU A 66 0.76 23.22 4.60
N ALA A 67 0.85 21.94 4.94
CA ALA A 67 0.10 21.33 6.02
C ALA A 67 1.06 20.67 7.03
N GLU A 68 0.64 20.57 8.29
CA GLU A 68 1.39 19.82 9.32
C GLU A 68 1.19 18.32 9.21
N LEU A 69 0.05 17.91 8.67
CA LEU A 69 -0.37 16.53 8.53
C LEU A 69 -1.08 16.28 7.20
N ALA A 70 -0.78 15.17 6.54
CA ALA A 70 -1.61 14.62 5.49
C ALA A 70 -2.31 13.33 5.96
N LEU A 71 -3.60 13.18 5.63
CA LEU A 71 -4.31 11.91 5.64
C LEU A 71 -4.30 11.37 4.22
N ILE A 72 -3.70 10.21 4.01
CA ILE A 72 -3.45 9.66 2.67
C ILE A 72 -4.05 8.27 2.57
N GLY A 73 -4.73 8.01 1.47
CA GLY A 73 -5.20 6.68 1.14
C GLY A 73 -5.34 6.48 -0.35
N HIS A 74 -5.01 5.28 -0.82
CA HIS A 74 -5.20 4.93 -2.23
C HIS A 74 -6.65 4.53 -2.51
N ILE A 75 -7.12 4.84 -3.72
CA ILE A 75 -8.47 4.53 -4.19
C ILE A 75 -8.50 3.41 -5.23
N ASP A 76 -7.33 3.01 -5.68
CA ASP A 76 -7.19 1.82 -6.53
C ASP A 76 -7.30 0.53 -5.73
N THR A 77 -7.36 -0.58 -6.43
CA THR A 77 -7.41 -1.93 -5.91
C THR A 77 -6.63 -2.86 -6.84
N VAL A 78 -6.30 -4.04 -6.37
CA VAL A 78 -5.90 -5.14 -7.26
C VAL A 78 -7.00 -5.44 -8.28
N SER A 79 -6.62 -6.06 -9.39
CA SER A 79 -7.59 -6.48 -10.41
C SER A 79 -8.46 -7.64 -9.92
N ALA A 80 -9.76 -7.55 -10.19
CA ALA A 80 -10.71 -8.63 -9.93
C ALA A 80 -10.67 -9.67 -11.08
N HIS A 81 -9.69 -10.56 -11.09
CA HIS A 81 -9.46 -11.45 -12.23
C HIS A 81 -10.60 -12.41 -12.56
N GLU A 82 -11.37 -12.86 -11.58
CA GLU A 82 -12.43 -13.86 -11.76
C GLU A 82 -13.68 -13.52 -10.91
N LEU A 83 -13.79 -12.29 -10.39
CA LEU A 83 -14.95 -11.91 -9.60
C LEU A 83 -16.10 -11.48 -10.52
N GLU A 84 -17.19 -12.22 -10.49
CA GLU A 84 -18.45 -11.81 -11.11
C GLU A 84 -19.11 -10.68 -10.31
N ASP A 85 -18.77 -10.56 -9.01
CA ASP A 85 -19.32 -9.57 -8.10
C ASP A 85 -18.23 -9.04 -7.15
N PHE A 86 -17.77 -7.81 -7.38
CA PHE A 86 -16.79 -7.09 -6.55
C PHE A 86 -17.45 -6.06 -5.62
N GLY A 87 -18.74 -5.82 -5.78
CA GLY A 87 -19.47 -4.71 -5.18
C GLY A 87 -19.74 -4.88 -3.69
N TYR A 88 -20.39 -3.87 -3.12
CA TYR A 88 -20.74 -3.82 -1.72
C TYR A 88 -21.76 -4.87 -1.32
N SER A 89 -21.44 -5.62 -0.26
CA SER A 89 -22.45 -6.35 0.50
C SER A 89 -22.18 -6.26 2.01
N GLN A 90 -23.21 -6.44 2.83
CA GLN A 90 -23.03 -6.36 4.29
C GLN A 90 -23.93 -7.35 5.02
N GLU A 91 -23.32 -8.05 5.99
CA GLU A 91 -24.05 -8.84 6.97
C GLU A 91 -23.52 -8.54 8.38
N GLY A 92 -24.39 -8.03 9.25
CA GLY A 92 -23.98 -7.59 10.57
C GLY A 92 -22.95 -6.47 10.51
N ASP A 93 -21.78 -6.69 11.12
CA ASP A 93 -20.66 -5.73 11.15
C ASP A 93 -19.68 -5.89 9.97
N ARG A 94 -19.79 -6.98 9.22
CA ARG A 94 -18.90 -7.24 8.09
C ARG A 94 -19.42 -6.59 6.81
N VAL A 95 -18.55 -5.85 6.17
CA VAL A 95 -18.74 -5.25 4.84
C VAL A 95 -17.79 -5.94 3.89
N TRP A 96 -18.30 -6.56 2.84
CA TRP A 96 -17.52 -7.18 1.77
C TRP A 96 -17.49 -6.28 0.54
N GLY A 97 -16.45 -6.43 -0.24
CA GLY A 97 -16.21 -5.78 -1.52
C GLY A 97 -14.73 -5.62 -1.77
N LEU A 98 -14.33 -5.55 -3.03
CA LEU A 98 -12.95 -5.36 -3.44
C LEU A 98 -12.42 -3.99 -2.97
N GLY A 99 -11.32 -3.99 -2.24
CA GLY A 99 -10.78 -2.79 -1.58
C GLY A 99 -11.48 -2.44 -0.26
N ALA A 100 -12.35 -3.30 0.30
CA ALA A 100 -13.02 -3.03 1.56
C ALA A 100 -12.03 -2.86 2.72
N ALA A 101 -11.03 -3.72 2.80
CA ALA A 101 -9.93 -3.63 3.75
C ALA A 101 -8.79 -2.78 3.19
N ASP A 102 -8.45 -2.92 1.91
CA ASP A 102 -7.27 -2.36 1.26
C ASP A 102 -7.62 -1.48 0.06
N MET A 103 -7.71 -0.11 0.20
CA MET A 103 -7.94 0.52 1.49
C MET A 103 -9.10 1.51 1.45
N LYS A 104 -10.18 1.21 0.64
CA LYS A 104 -11.37 2.08 0.52
C LYS A 104 -12.07 2.31 1.87
N GLY A 105 -11.99 1.32 2.82
CA GLY A 105 -12.47 1.49 4.19
C GLY A 105 -11.74 2.59 4.94
N GLY A 106 -10.41 2.66 4.81
CA GLY A 106 -9.54 3.71 5.33
C GLY A 106 -9.86 5.07 4.70
N CYS A 107 -9.96 5.11 3.37
CA CYS A 107 -10.34 6.32 2.61
C CYS A 107 -11.70 6.87 3.05
N ALA A 108 -12.73 6.03 3.15
CA ALA A 108 -14.05 6.44 3.59
C ALA A 108 -14.02 7.03 5.01
N ALA A 109 -13.23 6.43 5.90
CA ALA A 109 -13.04 6.93 7.26
C ALA A 109 -12.37 8.30 7.30
N MET A 110 -11.33 8.52 6.49
CA MET A 110 -10.63 9.81 6.37
C MET A 110 -11.55 10.89 5.81
N ILE A 111 -12.28 10.58 4.74
CA ILE A 111 -13.27 11.50 4.14
C ILE A 111 -14.32 11.91 5.16
N GLU A 112 -14.88 10.96 5.89
CA GLU A 112 -15.89 11.24 6.92
C GLU A 112 -15.33 12.10 8.06
N ALA A 113 -14.10 11.85 8.50
CA ALA A 113 -13.44 12.65 9.54
C ALA A 113 -13.28 14.12 9.10
N VAL A 114 -12.76 14.34 7.91
CA VAL A 114 -12.56 15.67 7.32
C VAL A 114 -13.89 16.39 7.13
N LEU A 115 -14.88 15.69 6.59
CA LEU A 115 -16.20 16.28 6.37
C LEU A 115 -16.89 16.64 7.67
N SER A 116 -16.74 15.83 8.73
CA SER A 116 -17.30 16.13 10.05
C SER A 116 -16.69 17.40 10.67
N LEU A 117 -15.39 17.63 10.47
CA LEU A 117 -14.73 18.88 10.87
C LEU A 117 -15.24 20.07 10.04
N TRP A 118 -15.34 19.88 8.74
CA TRP A 118 -15.83 20.89 7.81
C TRP A 118 -17.26 21.35 8.13
N GLU A 119 -18.17 20.44 8.43
CA GLU A 119 -19.56 20.74 8.81
C GLU A 119 -19.67 21.48 10.14
N GLN A 120 -18.70 21.30 11.04
CA GLN A 120 -18.62 22.05 12.31
C GLN A 120 -18.03 23.46 12.15
N GLY A 121 -17.72 23.87 10.93
CA GLY A 121 -17.19 25.19 10.63
C GLY A 121 -15.68 25.31 10.80
N VAL A 122 -14.97 24.22 11.05
CA VAL A 122 -13.49 24.20 11.07
C VAL A 122 -13.01 24.30 9.62
N ARG A 123 -12.49 25.46 9.23
CA ARG A 123 -12.13 25.76 7.83
C ARG A 123 -10.63 25.85 7.59
N GLU A 124 -9.90 26.24 8.60
CA GLU A 124 -8.45 26.39 8.57
C GLU A 124 -7.85 25.31 9.47
N LEU A 125 -7.43 24.23 8.84
CA LEU A 125 -6.75 23.12 9.46
C LEU A 125 -5.38 22.97 8.80
N PRO A 126 -4.30 22.76 9.57
CA PRO A 126 -3.01 22.42 8.97
C PRO A 126 -3.02 20.95 8.48
N LEU A 127 -4.02 20.63 7.68
CA LEU A 127 -4.36 19.26 7.24
C LEU A 127 -4.62 19.22 5.74
N THR A 128 -4.06 18.22 5.09
CA THR A 128 -4.41 17.81 3.73
C THR A 128 -5.03 16.41 3.76
N LEU A 129 -6.13 16.21 3.05
CA LEU A 129 -6.61 14.88 2.70
C LEU A 129 -6.19 14.60 1.26
N ALA A 130 -5.51 13.50 1.02
CA ALA A 130 -5.12 13.05 -0.32
C ALA A 130 -5.67 11.65 -0.57
N LEU A 131 -6.41 11.51 -1.66
CA LEU A 131 -6.86 10.23 -2.19
C LEU A 131 -6.04 9.98 -3.44
N VAL A 132 -5.10 9.06 -3.36
CA VAL A 132 -4.11 8.80 -4.41
C VAL A 132 -4.48 7.61 -5.27
N VAL A 133 -3.86 7.50 -6.44
CA VAL A 133 -4.05 6.43 -7.41
C VAL A 133 -2.78 5.61 -7.55
N GLY A 134 -2.89 4.37 -8.02
CA GLY A 134 -1.77 3.55 -8.49
C GLY A 134 -0.88 2.95 -7.40
N GLU A 135 -1.31 2.87 -6.15
CA GLU A 135 -0.52 2.28 -5.05
C GLU A 135 -0.24 0.80 -5.30
N GLU A 136 -1.24 0.05 -5.73
CA GLU A 136 -1.20 -1.42 -5.92
C GLU A 136 -0.27 -1.88 -7.07
N GLU A 137 0.29 -0.93 -7.84
CA GLU A 137 1.24 -1.22 -8.91
C GLU A 137 2.53 -0.39 -8.80
N ALA A 138 2.46 0.92 -9.01
CA ALA A 138 3.65 1.77 -9.17
C ALA A 138 3.85 2.80 -8.05
N GLY A 139 2.78 3.16 -7.31
CA GLY A 139 2.78 4.21 -6.29
C GLY A 139 3.02 5.61 -6.86
N ASP A 140 2.76 5.79 -8.14
CA ASP A 140 2.98 7.04 -8.87
C ASP A 140 2.10 8.20 -8.37
N GLY A 141 0.92 7.88 -7.81
CA GLY A 141 0.06 8.86 -7.17
C GLY A 141 0.71 9.49 -5.94
N ALA A 142 1.31 8.70 -5.06
CA ALA A 142 2.02 9.20 -3.88
C ALA A 142 3.29 9.99 -4.28
N GLU A 143 4.00 9.56 -5.31
CA GLU A 143 5.14 10.28 -5.86
C GLU A 143 4.72 11.67 -6.39
N ALA A 144 3.66 11.74 -7.19
CA ALA A 144 3.11 13.00 -7.67
C ALA A 144 2.69 13.92 -6.52
N LEU A 145 2.06 13.35 -5.47
CA LEU A 145 1.62 14.11 -4.30
C LEU A 145 2.79 14.83 -3.61
N VAL A 146 3.88 14.14 -3.31
CA VAL A 146 5.03 14.74 -2.59
C VAL A 146 5.86 15.67 -3.45
N ASN A 147 5.70 15.65 -4.77
CA ASN A 147 6.34 16.60 -5.67
C ASN A 147 5.70 17.99 -5.60
N GLU A 148 4.39 18.08 -5.29
CA GLU A 148 3.63 19.33 -5.30
C GLU A 148 3.29 19.85 -3.90
N TYR A 149 2.88 18.95 -2.99
CA TYR A 149 2.43 19.29 -1.63
C TYR A 149 3.53 19.05 -0.59
N ARG A 150 3.48 19.83 0.52
CA ARG A 150 4.45 19.73 1.61
C ARG A 150 3.74 19.49 2.94
N PHE A 151 4.17 18.44 3.61
CA PHE A 151 3.73 18.08 4.96
C PHE A 151 4.82 17.25 5.65
N PRO A 152 5.19 17.58 6.92
CA PRO A 152 6.22 16.82 7.63
C PRO A 152 5.74 15.46 8.13
N TRP A 153 4.41 15.28 8.28
CA TRP A 153 3.80 14.05 8.77
C TRP A 153 2.67 13.59 7.86
N ALA A 154 2.48 12.28 7.81
CA ALA A 154 1.33 11.66 7.16
C ALA A 154 0.73 10.54 8.04
N VAL A 155 -0.56 10.29 7.87
CA VAL A 155 -1.21 9.05 8.28
C VAL A 155 -1.72 8.35 7.02
N VAL A 156 -1.23 7.14 6.77
CA VAL A 156 -1.66 6.28 5.66
C VAL A 156 -2.66 5.28 6.20
N GLY A 157 -3.80 5.15 5.54
CA GLY A 157 -4.99 4.45 6.06
C GLY A 157 -5.03 2.95 5.79
N GLU A 158 -3.89 2.28 5.63
CA GLU A 158 -3.75 0.84 5.41
C GLU A 158 -4.36 -0.03 6.51
N PRO A 159 -4.70 -1.31 6.21
CA PRO A 159 -5.41 -2.21 7.11
C PRO A 159 -4.53 -2.72 8.26
N THR A 160 -4.46 -1.98 9.35
CA THR A 160 -3.66 -2.28 10.55
C THR A 160 -4.49 -2.79 11.75
N ARG A 161 -5.77 -3.11 11.57
CA ARG A 161 -6.71 -3.43 12.68
C ARG A 161 -6.82 -2.29 13.72
N LEU A 162 -6.58 -1.05 13.30
CA LEU A 162 -6.50 0.13 14.17
C LEU A 162 -5.33 0.10 15.17
N GLU A 163 -4.29 -0.65 14.86
CA GLU A 163 -3.03 -0.63 15.59
C GLU A 163 -2.08 0.35 14.88
N PRO A 164 -1.63 1.43 15.54
CA PRO A 164 -0.73 2.38 14.91
C PRO A 164 0.60 1.71 14.58
N CYS A 165 1.03 1.75 13.33
CA CYS A 165 2.33 1.25 12.92
C CYS A 165 3.30 2.42 12.75
N LEU A 166 4.31 2.47 13.63
CA LEU A 166 5.40 3.45 13.58
C LEU A 166 6.60 2.94 12.79
N HIS A 167 6.57 1.68 12.41
CA HIS A 167 7.59 1.01 11.62
C HIS A 167 6.94 0.44 10.38
N ASN A 168 7.67 0.45 9.27
CA ASN A 168 7.22 -0.14 8.02
C ASN A 168 8.32 -0.99 7.39
N TYR A 169 7.93 -2.11 6.81
CA TYR A 169 8.85 -2.97 6.07
C TYR A 169 9.30 -2.28 4.78
N GLY A 170 10.54 -2.58 4.38
CA GLY A 170 11.02 -2.29 3.04
C GLY A 170 10.53 -3.35 2.05
N TYR A 171 10.69 -3.05 0.77
CA TYR A 171 10.29 -3.93 -0.31
C TYR A 171 11.35 -4.00 -1.39
N MET A 172 11.52 -5.19 -1.95
CA MET A 172 12.41 -5.41 -3.08
C MET A 172 11.75 -6.39 -4.03
N GLU A 173 11.66 -6.01 -5.29
CA GLU A 173 11.16 -6.85 -6.36
C GLU A 173 12.31 -7.26 -7.27
N LEU A 174 12.43 -8.56 -7.47
CA LEU A 174 13.48 -9.16 -8.30
C LEU A 174 12.87 -9.80 -9.53
N LYS A 175 13.45 -9.50 -10.67
CA LYS A 175 13.20 -10.22 -11.92
C LYS A 175 14.42 -11.05 -12.29
N LEU A 176 14.21 -12.34 -12.47
CA LEU A 176 15.22 -13.29 -12.87
C LEU A 176 14.88 -13.86 -14.25
N VAL A 177 15.87 -13.91 -15.16
CA VAL A 177 15.67 -14.49 -16.49
C VAL A 177 16.82 -15.48 -16.76
N THR A 178 16.46 -16.72 -17.04
CA THR A 178 17.42 -17.74 -17.50
C THR A 178 17.19 -18.08 -18.95
N ARG A 179 18.28 -18.31 -19.71
CA ARG A 179 18.20 -18.67 -21.12
C ARG A 179 18.89 -19.98 -21.40
N GLY A 180 18.24 -20.80 -22.22
CA GLY A 180 18.73 -22.10 -22.69
C GLY A 180 18.60 -22.25 -24.20
N GLU A 181 18.57 -23.48 -24.65
CA GLU A 181 18.49 -23.79 -26.08
C GLU A 181 17.13 -24.40 -26.43
N ARG A 182 16.43 -23.78 -27.38
CA ARG A 182 15.19 -24.35 -27.92
C ARG A 182 15.47 -25.61 -28.70
N ARG A 183 14.83 -26.72 -28.34
CA ARG A 183 14.97 -28.03 -28.99
C ARG A 183 13.63 -28.77 -28.99
N HIS A 184 13.52 -29.77 -29.85
CA HIS A 184 12.39 -30.70 -29.77
C HIS A 184 12.43 -31.44 -28.44
N ALA A 185 11.28 -31.64 -27.77
CA ALA A 185 11.21 -32.23 -26.43
C ALA A 185 11.89 -33.62 -26.32
N SER A 186 11.84 -34.44 -27.37
CA SER A 186 12.53 -35.74 -27.39
C SER A 186 14.08 -35.64 -27.38
N LEU A 187 14.64 -34.46 -27.60
CA LEU A 187 16.07 -34.16 -27.57
C LEU A 187 16.48 -33.41 -26.29
N ALA A 188 15.64 -33.40 -25.25
CA ALA A 188 15.89 -32.74 -24.00
C ALA A 188 17.07 -33.29 -23.18
N GLY A 189 17.65 -34.45 -23.56
CA GLY A 189 18.84 -35.01 -22.92
C GLY A 189 20.14 -34.24 -23.17
N GLY A 190 20.15 -33.23 -24.05
CA GLY A 190 21.31 -32.40 -24.34
C GLY A 190 20.98 -30.91 -24.35
N GLY A 191 22.02 -30.07 -24.23
CA GLY A 191 21.90 -28.61 -24.23
C GLY A 191 21.39 -28.01 -22.95
N ARG A 192 21.38 -26.68 -22.90
CA ARG A 192 20.99 -25.88 -21.75
C ARG A 192 19.48 -25.78 -21.63
N LYS A 193 18.96 -25.88 -20.40
CA LYS A 193 17.53 -25.90 -20.13
C LYS A 193 17.16 -24.74 -19.18
N ALA A 194 16.59 -23.69 -19.73
CA ALA A 194 16.25 -22.48 -19.01
C ALA A 194 15.44 -22.77 -17.73
N VAL A 195 14.39 -23.60 -17.82
CA VAL A 195 13.53 -23.91 -16.66
C VAL A 195 14.29 -24.64 -15.55
N GLU A 196 15.15 -25.61 -15.89
CA GLU A 196 15.92 -26.35 -14.88
C GLU A 196 16.95 -25.45 -14.20
N ASP A 197 17.55 -24.52 -14.94
CA ASP A 197 18.49 -23.55 -14.37
C ASP A 197 17.78 -22.58 -13.45
N MET A 198 16.60 -22.08 -13.82
CA MET A 198 15.78 -21.22 -12.97
C MET A 198 15.38 -21.91 -11.68
N LEU A 199 14.92 -23.16 -11.74
CA LEU A 199 14.54 -23.91 -10.54
C LEU A 199 15.72 -24.09 -9.57
N ARG A 200 16.94 -24.36 -10.06
CA ARG A 200 18.15 -24.46 -9.22
C ARG A 200 18.46 -23.12 -8.56
N LEU A 201 18.42 -22.03 -9.33
CA LEU A 201 18.66 -20.69 -8.82
C LEU A 201 17.66 -20.31 -7.73
N LEU A 202 16.36 -20.52 -7.95
CA LEU A 202 15.32 -20.22 -6.97
C LEU A 202 15.51 -21.03 -5.68
N LEU A 203 15.91 -22.30 -5.78
CA LEU A 203 16.24 -23.13 -4.61
C LEU A 203 17.46 -22.59 -3.86
N THR A 204 18.50 -22.13 -4.57
CA THR A 204 19.69 -21.54 -3.94
C THR A 204 19.33 -20.24 -3.22
N LEU A 205 18.59 -19.33 -3.88
CA LEU A 205 18.18 -18.06 -3.30
C LEU A 205 17.27 -18.26 -2.07
N THR A 206 16.24 -19.10 -2.18
CA THR A 206 15.32 -19.34 -1.08
C THR A 206 16.00 -20.02 0.10
N ALA A 207 16.92 -20.98 -0.15
CA ALA A 207 17.71 -21.59 0.91
C ALA A 207 18.65 -20.59 1.58
N HIS A 208 19.24 -19.64 0.84
CA HIS A 208 20.04 -18.57 1.42
C HIS A 208 19.19 -17.68 2.34
N LEU A 209 18.06 -17.17 1.84
CA LEU A 209 17.14 -16.34 2.61
C LEU A 209 16.72 -17.04 3.90
N GLN A 210 16.26 -18.29 3.82
CA GLN A 210 15.85 -19.07 4.99
C GLN A 210 16.96 -19.26 6.04
N ASN A 211 18.21 -19.39 5.61
CA ASN A 211 19.31 -19.70 6.52
C ASN A 211 20.08 -18.44 7.01
N LYS A 212 20.14 -17.40 6.22
CA LYS A 212 20.93 -16.18 6.50
C LYS A 212 20.12 -14.98 6.86
N ARG A 213 18.89 -14.90 6.32
CA ARG A 213 17.95 -13.79 6.51
C ARG A 213 16.55 -14.30 6.86
N PRO A 214 16.39 -15.14 7.94
CA PRO A 214 15.10 -15.72 8.29
C PRO A 214 14.03 -14.71 8.65
N GLU A 215 14.42 -13.44 8.90
CA GLU A 215 13.54 -12.30 9.15
C GLU A 215 12.94 -11.71 7.87
N VAL A 216 13.52 -11.99 6.70
CA VAL A 216 13.00 -11.53 5.40
C VAL A 216 11.87 -12.44 4.95
N ILE A 217 10.72 -11.84 4.69
CA ILE A 217 9.58 -12.56 4.11
C ILE A 217 9.76 -12.53 2.60
N TYR A 218 9.69 -13.69 1.95
CA TYR A 218 9.80 -13.78 0.51
C TYR A 218 8.64 -14.55 -0.11
N ASN A 219 8.32 -14.21 -1.34
CA ASN A 219 7.35 -14.89 -2.17
C ASN A 219 7.91 -15.05 -3.59
N ILE A 220 7.80 -16.25 -4.17
CA ILE A 220 7.99 -16.43 -5.60
C ILE A 220 6.62 -16.17 -6.22
N ARG A 221 6.43 -14.96 -6.76
CA ARG A 221 5.13 -14.52 -7.25
C ARG A 221 4.77 -15.17 -8.57
N ASP A 222 5.72 -15.17 -9.50
CA ASP A 222 5.50 -15.64 -10.86
C ASP A 222 6.66 -16.50 -11.36
N LEU A 223 6.32 -17.47 -12.20
CA LEU A 223 7.27 -18.32 -12.89
C LEU A 223 6.73 -18.66 -14.29
N PHE A 224 7.33 -18.09 -15.30
CA PHE A 224 6.92 -18.27 -16.70
C PHE A 224 8.01 -18.93 -17.51
N SER A 225 7.64 -19.70 -18.52
CA SER A 225 8.59 -20.17 -19.53
C SER A 225 8.10 -19.89 -20.93
N SER A 226 9.04 -19.75 -21.88
CA SER A 226 8.69 -19.62 -23.29
C SER A 226 7.89 -20.84 -23.71
N GLY A 227 6.57 -20.66 -23.84
CA GLY A 227 5.63 -21.73 -24.17
C GLY A 227 5.69 -22.14 -25.64
N GLY A 228 5.03 -23.23 -25.97
CA GLY A 228 4.77 -23.64 -27.33
C GLY A 228 5.10 -25.08 -27.62
N GLY A 229 4.16 -25.98 -27.31
CA GLY A 229 4.14 -27.34 -27.81
C GLY A 229 5.42 -28.13 -27.53
N PHE A 230 5.60 -29.32 -27.90
CA PHE A 230 6.65 -30.29 -27.63
C PHE A 230 8.12 -29.82 -27.82
N VAL A 231 8.49 -28.71 -27.12
CA VAL A 231 9.85 -28.13 -27.17
C VAL A 231 10.44 -27.98 -25.76
N VAL A 232 11.78 -27.97 -25.69
CA VAL A 232 12.50 -27.48 -24.51
C VAL A 232 12.43 -25.95 -24.55
N PRO A 233 11.92 -25.25 -23.52
CA PRO A 233 11.87 -23.80 -23.48
C PRO A 233 13.25 -23.16 -23.56
N GLU A 234 13.35 -22.07 -24.29
CA GLU A 234 14.60 -21.31 -24.45
C GLU A 234 14.77 -20.21 -23.40
N GLU A 235 13.67 -19.82 -22.72
CA GLU A 235 13.68 -18.80 -21.69
C GLU A 235 12.76 -19.19 -20.53
N CYS A 236 13.16 -18.81 -19.32
CA CYS A 236 12.33 -18.87 -18.11
C CYS A 236 12.54 -17.58 -17.33
N GLU A 237 11.43 -16.98 -16.91
CA GLU A 237 11.37 -15.77 -16.12
C GLU A 237 10.72 -16.07 -14.77
N ALA A 238 11.26 -15.48 -13.70
CA ALA A 238 10.69 -15.56 -12.36
C ALA A 238 10.69 -14.19 -11.69
N TRP A 239 9.65 -13.95 -10.90
CA TRP A 239 9.51 -12.74 -10.10
C TRP A 239 9.44 -13.11 -8.62
N LEU A 240 10.24 -12.41 -7.81
CA LEU A 240 10.31 -12.60 -6.37
C LEU A 240 10.06 -11.29 -5.65
N ASP A 241 9.18 -11.36 -4.67
CA ASP A 241 8.90 -10.26 -3.74
C ASP A 241 9.63 -10.53 -2.42
N LEU A 242 10.34 -9.53 -1.91
CA LEU A 242 11.01 -9.58 -0.62
C LEU A 242 10.50 -8.45 0.26
N HIS A 243 9.93 -8.78 1.42
CA HIS A 243 9.59 -7.80 2.45
C HIS A 243 10.71 -7.78 3.49
N LEU A 244 11.34 -6.63 3.59
CA LEU A 244 12.52 -6.42 4.41
C LEU A 244 12.12 -5.81 5.77
N PRO A 245 12.53 -6.36 6.92
CA PRO A 245 12.28 -5.72 8.21
C PRO A 245 12.68 -4.24 8.23
N PRO A 246 12.01 -3.40 9.06
CA PRO A 246 12.19 -1.94 9.03
C PRO A 246 13.63 -1.44 9.15
N ASN A 247 14.45 -2.18 9.89
CA ASN A 247 15.87 -1.84 10.13
C ASN A 247 16.84 -2.53 9.16
N SER A 248 16.35 -3.28 8.18
CA SER A 248 17.19 -3.93 7.17
C SER A 248 17.70 -2.89 6.16
N GLN A 249 18.97 -2.98 5.82
CA GLN A 249 19.54 -2.19 4.74
C GLN A 249 19.28 -2.91 3.41
N ALA A 250 18.36 -2.40 2.61
CA ALA A 250 17.99 -2.99 1.32
C ALA A 250 19.22 -3.19 0.40
N SER A 251 20.17 -2.26 0.43
CA SER A 251 21.41 -2.36 -0.34
C SER A 251 22.30 -3.54 0.06
N GLU A 252 22.33 -3.92 1.35
CA GLU A 252 23.09 -5.10 1.80
C GLU A 252 22.44 -6.38 1.25
N VAL A 253 21.12 -6.48 1.32
CA VAL A 253 20.38 -7.63 0.80
C VAL A 253 20.54 -7.74 -0.73
N ALA A 254 20.50 -6.60 -1.43
CA ALA A 254 20.73 -6.57 -2.89
C ALA A 254 22.12 -7.10 -3.24
N VAL A 255 23.17 -6.63 -2.55
CA VAL A 255 24.56 -7.10 -2.77
C VAL A 255 24.69 -8.61 -2.49
N GLU A 256 24.10 -9.12 -1.40
CA GLU A 256 24.11 -10.56 -1.11
C GLU A 256 23.48 -11.40 -2.22
N ILE A 257 22.36 -10.92 -2.78
CA ILE A 257 21.69 -11.59 -3.89
C ILE A 257 22.53 -11.54 -5.16
N GLU A 258 23.14 -10.38 -5.48
CA GLU A 258 24.05 -10.24 -6.60
C GLU A 258 25.26 -11.18 -6.48
N GLU A 259 25.86 -11.30 -5.29
CA GLU A 259 26.97 -12.21 -5.01
C GLU A 259 26.57 -13.68 -5.21
N LEU A 260 25.38 -14.07 -4.76
CA LEU A 260 24.86 -15.42 -4.99
C LEU A 260 24.66 -15.71 -6.47
N VAL A 261 24.04 -14.80 -7.21
CA VAL A 261 23.82 -14.91 -8.65
C VAL A 261 25.16 -14.98 -9.38
N ALA A 262 26.15 -14.19 -8.99
CA ALA A 262 27.48 -14.23 -9.54
C ALA A 262 28.21 -15.55 -9.23
N ALA A 263 28.04 -16.10 -8.04
CA ALA A 263 28.61 -17.40 -7.66
C ALA A 263 28.01 -18.54 -8.49
N GLU A 264 26.70 -18.54 -8.74
CA GLU A 264 26.03 -19.51 -9.61
C GLU A 264 26.55 -19.42 -11.05
N LYS A 265 26.71 -18.21 -11.62
CA LYS A 265 27.29 -17.99 -12.94
C LYS A 265 28.74 -18.51 -13.03
N ASN A 266 29.55 -18.28 -11.98
CA ASN A 266 30.94 -18.73 -11.95
C ASN A 266 31.09 -20.24 -11.75
N SER A 267 30.13 -20.89 -11.09
CA SER A 267 30.13 -22.34 -10.87
C SER A 267 29.74 -23.13 -12.13
N ASP A 268 29.01 -22.49 -13.04
CA ASP A 268 28.50 -23.06 -14.27
C ASP A 268 28.72 -22.11 -15.44
N ASP A 269 29.85 -22.25 -16.12
CA ASP A 269 30.35 -21.40 -17.21
C ASP A 269 29.37 -21.25 -18.41
N GLY A 270 28.32 -22.07 -18.44
CA GLY A 270 27.27 -22.00 -19.46
C GLY A 270 26.00 -21.29 -18.99
N LEU A 271 25.89 -20.94 -17.72
CA LEU A 271 24.67 -20.34 -17.18
C LEU A 271 24.42 -18.92 -17.73
N ASN A 272 23.38 -18.81 -18.55
CA ASN A 272 22.93 -17.52 -19.07
C ASN A 272 21.78 -17.02 -18.17
N LEU A 273 22.12 -16.16 -17.22
CA LEU A 273 21.23 -15.65 -16.18
C LEU A 273 21.31 -14.12 -16.16
N HIS A 274 20.16 -13.48 -16.07
CA HIS A 274 20.01 -12.04 -15.83
C HIS A 274 19.22 -11.81 -14.56
N LEU A 275 19.62 -10.81 -13.78
CA LEU A 275 18.95 -10.34 -12.56
C LEU A 275 18.73 -8.85 -12.72
N ASP A 276 17.49 -8.41 -12.52
CA ASP A 276 17.09 -7.02 -12.40
C ASP A 276 16.45 -6.80 -11.03
N PHE A 277 16.71 -5.64 -10.44
CA PHE A 277 15.97 -5.11 -9.30
C PHE A 277 14.97 -4.09 -9.84
N GLU A 278 13.72 -4.48 -9.97
CA GLU A 278 12.67 -3.63 -10.54
C GLU A 278 12.23 -2.56 -9.52
N THR A 279 12.11 -2.94 -8.26
CA THR A 279 11.75 -2.04 -7.17
C THR A 279 12.64 -2.30 -5.96
N VAL A 280 13.14 -1.22 -5.35
CA VAL A 280 13.87 -1.27 -4.07
C VAL A 280 13.43 -0.09 -3.22
N GLN A 281 12.68 -0.38 -2.18
CA GLN A 281 12.19 0.62 -1.23
C GLN A 281 12.68 0.29 0.18
N ALA A 282 13.24 1.29 0.86
CA ALA A 282 13.70 1.13 2.24
C ALA A 282 12.52 1.05 3.20
N GLY A 283 12.64 0.20 4.23
CA GLY A 283 11.80 0.29 5.42
C GLY A 283 12.20 1.46 6.31
N TYR A 284 11.40 1.72 7.35
CA TYR A 284 11.72 2.77 8.31
C TYR A 284 11.21 2.46 9.72
N GLU A 285 11.82 3.15 10.70
CA GLU A 285 11.39 3.15 12.09
C GLU A 285 11.24 4.60 12.58
N LEU A 286 10.02 4.98 12.96
CA LEU A 286 9.76 6.25 13.60
C LEU A 286 9.96 6.15 15.11
N PRO A 287 10.54 7.17 15.75
CA PRO A 287 10.60 7.22 17.20
C PRO A 287 9.19 7.35 17.79
N PRO A 288 8.91 6.76 18.99
CA PRO A 288 7.59 6.81 19.62
C PRO A 288 7.32 8.18 20.28
N ARG A 289 7.71 9.26 19.60
CA ARG A 289 7.61 10.66 20.07
C ARG A 289 7.46 11.61 18.89
N GLY A 290 6.88 12.76 19.15
CA GLY A 290 6.67 13.82 18.16
C GLY A 290 5.22 14.24 18.12
N PRO A 291 4.91 15.43 17.56
CA PRO A 291 3.61 16.06 17.72
C PRO A 291 2.45 15.18 17.24
N VAL A 292 2.58 14.54 16.09
CA VAL A 292 1.52 13.68 15.53
C VAL A 292 1.43 12.35 16.28
N VAL A 293 2.57 11.75 16.69
CA VAL A 293 2.58 10.52 17.51
C VAL A 293 1.90 10.75 18.86
N GLU A 294 2.23 11.84 19.53
CA GLU A 294 1.65 12.21 20.84
C GLU A 294 0.16 12.56 20.73
N ALA A 295 -0.22 13.30 19.70
CA ALA A 295 -1.62 13.61 19.42
C ALA A 295 -2.44 12.34 19.13
N LEU A 296 -1.89 11.42 18.36
CA LEU A 296 -2.52 10.13 18.04
C LEU A 296 -2.62 9.24 19.29
N GLN A 297 -1.57 9.16 20.09
CA GLN A 297 -1.58 8.44 21.37
C GLN A 297 -2.66 9.01 22.31
N GLY A 298 -2.77 10.33 22.37
CA GLY A 298 -3.83 11.00 23.12
C GLY A 298 -5.23 10.67 22.57
N ALA A 299 -5.42 10.61 21.26
CA ALA A 299 -6.70 10.23 20.66
C ALA A 299 -7.08 8.79 20.99
N VAL A 300 -6.14 7.84 20.82
CA VAL A 300 -6.31 6.42 21.15
C VAL A 300 -6.68 6.24 22.62
N SER A 301 -5.95 6.91 23.52
CA SER A 301 -6.19 6.85 24.98
C SER A 301 -7.56 7.40 25.38
N ARG A 302 -8.00 8.52 24.76
CA ARG A 302 -9.34 9.10 25.01
C ARG A 302 -10.47 8.19 24.56
N MET A 303 -10.21 7.27 23.63
CA MET A 303 -11.16 6.25 23.21
C MET A 303 -11.08 4.96 24.05
N GLY A 304 -10.27 4.97 25.14
CA GLY A 304 -10.11 3.81 26.02
C GLY A 304 -9.38 2.63 25.39
N ARG A 305 -8.62 2.86 24.32
CA ARG A 305 -7.86 1.82 23.64
C ARG A 305 -6.40 1.81 24.13
N PRO A 306 -5.75 0.64 24.15
CA PRO A 306 -4.32 0.58 24.47
C PRO A 306 -3.47 1.21 23.34
N TRP A 307 -2.37 1.84 23.74
CA TRP A 307 -1.33 2.29 22.80
C TRP A 307 -0.29 1.20 22.64
N LEU A 308 -0.35 0.48 21.54
CA LEU A 308 0.54 -0.64 21.19
C LEU A 308 1.02 -0.43 19.75
N PRO A 309 2.03 0.43 19.54
CA PRO A 309 2.53 0.63 18.20
C PRO A 309 3.26 -0.62 17.68
N GLY A 310 3.03 -0.93 16.41
CA GLY A 310 3.58 -2.08 15.71
C GLY A 310 4.38 -1.73 14.48
N ALA A 311 4.61 -2.74 13.65
CA ALA A 311 5.16 -2.64 12.31
C ALA A 311 4.14 -3.09 11.27
N PHE A 312 4.06 -2.38 10.15
CA PHE A 312 3.33 -2.82 8.98
C PHE A 312 4.23 -3.72 8.14
N CYS A 313 3.81 -4.95 7.94
CA CYS A 313 4.65 -6.01 7.36
C CYS A 313 4.58 -6.08 5.82
N SER A 314 4.12 -5.02 5.17
CA SER A 314 4.09 -4.87 3.72
C SER A 314 4.73 -3.55 3.31
N HIS A 315 4.94 -3.34 2.02
CA HIS A 315 5.17 -2.01 1.48
C HIS A 315 3.82 -1.28 1.34
N SER A 316 3.89 0.02 1.16
CA SER A 316 2.76 0.90 0.87
C SER A 316 3.30 2.26 0.40
N ASP A 317 2.41 3.19 0.08
CA ASP A 317 2.77 4.59 -0.18
C ASP A 317 3.64 5.21 0.93
N ALA A 318 3.57 4.67 2.15
CA ALA A 318 4.41 5.13 3.25
C ALA A 318 5.92 5.02 2.98
N ASN A 319 6.37 4.05 2.18
CA ASN A 319 7.78 3.92 1.79
C ASN A 319 8.22 5.09 0.89
N GLN A 320 7.38 5.51 -0.05
CA GLN A 320 7.64 6.64 -0.93
C GLN A 320 7.60 7.97 -0.18
N LEU A 321 6.62 8.14 0.71
CA LEU A 321 6.52 9.29 1.60
C LEU A 321 7.78 9.41 2.47
N TRP A 322 8.25 8.31 3.04
CA TRP A 322 9.48 8.27 3.83
C TRP A 322 10.70 8.66 3.00
N ALA A 323 10.83 8.15 1.79
CA ALA A 323 11.92 8.51 0.87
C ALA A 323 11.91 10.00 0.51
N ALA A 324 10.74 10.63 0.47
CA ALA A 324 10.57 12.07 0.27
C ALA A 324 10.80 12.92 1.54
N GLY A 325 11.12 12.29 2.69
CA GLY A 325 11.40 12.98 3.96
C GLY A 325 10.17 13.24 4.84
N VAL A 326 9.01 12.74 4.46
CA VAL A 326 7.80 12.73 5.29
C VAL A 326 7.93 11.68 6.40
N LYS A 327 7.25 11.85 7.52
CA LYS A 327 7.18 10.88 8.62
C LYS A 327 5.80 10.19 8.61
N PRO A 328 5.64 9.07 7.92
CA PRO A 328 4.35 8.42 7.78
C PRO A 328 4.09 7.48 8.97
N ILE A 329 2.88 7.53 9.50
CA ILE A 329 2.31 6.57 10.45
C ILE A 329 1.26 5.78 9.68
N ILE A 330 1.26 4.47 9.78
CA ILE A 330 0.25 3.65 9.13
C ILE A 330 -0.82 3.28 10.16
N LEU A 331 -2.08 3.59 9.84
CA LEU A 331 -3.21 3.34 10.73
C LEU A 331 -4.51 3.30 9.95
N GLY A 332 -5.17 2.17 9.92
CA GLY A 332 -6.50 2.07 9.33
C GLY A 332 -7.31 0.87 9.79
N PRO A 333 -8.57 0.79 9.36
CA PRO A 333 -9.45 -0.33 9.64
C PRO A 333 -9.11 -1.53 8.74
N GLY A 334 -9.52 -2.72 9.13
CA GLY A 334 -9.27 -3.93 8.35
C GLY A 334 -7.94 -4.60 8.70
N SER A 335 -7.57 -5.59 7.92
CA SER A 335 -6.38 -6.43 8.13
C SER A 335 -5.83 -6.89 6.80
N LEU A 336 -4.51 -6.90 6.62
CA LEU A 336 -3.83 -7.50 5.47
C LEU A 336 -4.23 -8.97 5.22
N GLU A 337 -4.63 -9.71 6.27
CA GLU A 337 -5.12 -11.08 6.10
C GLU A 337 -6.44 -11.17 5.33
N ALA A 338 -7.21 -10.07 5.28
CA ALA A 338 -8.45 -10.00 4.52
C ALA A 338 -8.26 -9.39 3.13
N ALA A 339 -7.17 -8.65 2.91
CA ALA A 339 -6.83 -7.99 1.65
C ALA A 339 -6.48 -9.00 0.54
N HIS A 340 -6.63 -8.59 -0.71
CA HIS A 340 -6.25 -9.35 -1.92
C HIS A 340 -6.89 -10.75 -2.00
N ARG A 341 -8.09 -10.90 -1.44
CA ARG A 341 -8.86 -12.15 -1.46
C ARG A 341 -10.19 -11.96 -2.17
N PRO A 342 -10.73 -13.00 -2.81
CA PRO A 342 -12.06 -12.95 -3.41
C PRO A 342 -13.17 -12.55 -2.42
N GLU A 343 -13.00 -12.90 -1.14
CA GLU A 343 -13.94 -12.60 -0.05
C GLU A 343 -13.37 -11.52 0.86
N GLU A 344 -12.82 -10.46 0.27
CA GLU A 344 -12.27 -9.32 1.02
C GLU A 344 -13.36 -8.63 1.85
N TRP A 345 -13.05 -8.29 3.09
CA TRP A 345 -13.99 -7.65 4.01
C TRP A 345 -13.34 -6.74 5.05
N VAL A 346 -14.13 -5.79 5.54
CA VAL A 346 -13.76 -4.93 6.67
C VAL A 346 -14.88 -4.91 7.73
N SER A 347 -14.53 -4.74 9.00
CA SER A 347 -15.50 -4.44 10.06
C SER A 347 -15.97 -3.01 9.95
N PHE A 348 -17.27 -2.77 9.77
CA PHE A 348 -17.82 -1.41 9.71
C PHE A 348 -17.59 -0.64 11.02
N SER A 349 -17.64 -1.31 12.14
CA SER A 349 -17.32 -0.69 13.44
C SER A 349 -15.87 -0.23 13.51
N GLN A 350 -14.92 -0.94 12.90
CA GLN A 350 -13.53 -0.46 12.78
C GLN A 350 -13.42 0.76 11.86
N VAL A 351 -14.16 0.80 10.75
CA VAL A 351 -14.19 1.97 9.85
C VAL A 351 -14.71 3.21 10.60
N ALA A 352 -15.77 3.06 11.40
CA ALA A 352 -16.31 4.15 12.22
C ALA A 352 -15.33 4.61 13.31
N VAL A 353 -14.60 3.68 13.95
CA VAL A 353 -13.55 3.98 14.92
C VAL A 353 -12.36 4.69 14.27
N ALA A 354 -11.93 4.26 13.07
CA ALA A 354 -10.90 4.94 12.31
C ALA A 354 -11.27 6.40 12.01
N ALA A 355 -12.51 6.63 11.54
CA ALA A 355 -13.01 7.98 11.28
C ALA A 355 -12.96 8.86 12.55
N GLU A 356 -13.33 8.32 13.71
CA GLU A 356 -13.24 9.05 14.98
C GLU A 356 -11.79 9.32 15.39
N LEU A 357 -10.86 8.38 15.17
CA LEU A 357 -9.43 8.57 15.43
C LEU A 357 -8.85 9.70 14.57
N TYR A 358 -9.11 9.68 13.27
CA TYR A 358 -8.64 10.72 12.34
C TYR A 358 -9.23 12.09 12.68
N TYR A 359 -10.52 12.15 13.01
CA TYR A 359 -11.19 13.36 13.47
C TYR A 359 -10.51 13.94 14.71
N ARG A 360 -10.28 13.11 15.74
CA ARG A 360 -9.67 13.53 17.01
C ARG A 360 -8.20 13.93 16.83
N LEU A 361 -7.46 13.23 15.98
CA LEU A 361 -6.10 13.57 15.64
C LEU A 361 -6.04 14.97 15.02
N ALA A 362 -6.82 15.22 13.97
CA ALA A 362 -6.86 16.50 13.29
C ALA A 362 -7.27 17.64 14.21
N LEU A 363 -8.28 17.42 15.07
CA LEU A 363 -8.73 18.43 16.05
C LEU A 363 -7.66 18.74 17.11
N THR A 364 -6.82 17.77 17.49
CA THR A 364 -5.76 18.00 18.48
C THR A 364 -4.65 18.88 17.90
N LEU A 365 -4.32 18.72 16.62
CA LEU A 365 -3.29 19.52 15.96
C LEU A 365 -3.68 21.00 15.79
N THR A 366 -4.98 21.30 15.63
CA THR A 366 -5.44 22.71 15.60
C THR A 366 -5.22 23.44 16.92
N GLN A 367 -5.34 22.74 18.04
CA GLN A 367 -5.19 23.34 19.36
C GLN A 367 -3.73 23.69 19.72
N HIS A 368 -2.77 23.10 19.00
CA HIS A 368 -1.34 23.37 19.19
C HIS A 368 -0.80 24.46 18.26
N ALA A 369 -1.50 24.76 17.16
CA ALA A 369 -1.14 25.86 16.27
C ALA A 369 -1.45 27.24 16.86
N ASP A 370 -2.38 27.33 17.82
CA ASP A 370 -2.78 28.57 18.48
C ASP A 370 -2.02 28.85 19.81
N SER A 371 -1.08 28.00 20.20
CA SER A 371 -0.28 28.12 21.45
C SER A 371 1.19 28.40 21.16
#